data_012bd2ff8d183db0d82370c6be4dded8
#
_entry.id   012bd2ff8d183db0d82370c6be4dded8
#
_cell.length_a   1.000
_cell.length_b   1.000
_cell.length_c   1.000
_cell.angle_alpha   90.00
_cell.angle_beta   90.00
_cell.angle_gamma   90.00
#
_symmetry.space_group_name_H-M   'P 1'
#
loop_
_entity.id
_entity.type
_entity.pdbx_description
1 polymer ?
#
loop_
_entity_poly.entity_id
_entity_poly.type
_entity_poly.pdbx_seq_one_letter_code
_entity_poly.pdbx_strand_id
1 'polypeptide(L)'
;MKPNHFTKQLSTLGRWIATSLFCLSAIAFVWQGAFFADNSAMASPTLVAARDAGDKVKDKADDVAKGSKNFIRDTKAKVEDAASSNAKKVDKSTGDDSVAERKAKSDRDTIYNRAEEDAARTEKAVDKSTNAVKGAVEKIKDAFN
;
A
#
# COMPACT_ATOMS: atom_id res chain seq x y z
N MET A 1 -10.97 40.10 -9.36
CA MET A 1 -11.56 38.94 -10.07
C MET A 1 -11.50 37.73 -9.17
N LYS A 2 -12.66 37.17 -8.77
CA LYS A 2 -12.71 35.93 -7.94
C LYS A 2 -12.44 34.73 -8.83
N PRO A 3 -11.52 33.83 -8.48
CA PRO A 3 -11.27 32.63 -9.25
C PRO A 3 -12.52 31.73 -9.22
N ASN A 4 -13.02 31.41 -10.38
CA ASN A 4 -14.24 30.63 -10.58
C ASN A 4 -14.09 29.25 -9.95
N HIS A 5 -15.13 28.78 -9.23
CA HIS A 5 -15.24 27.44 -8.64
C HIS A 5 -14.90 26.31 -9.64
N PHE A 6 -15.11 26.57 -10.91
CA PHE A 6 -14.84 25.64 -12.00
C PHE A 6 -13.35 25.31 -12.19
N THR A 7 -12.48 26.32 -12.06
CA THR A 7 -11.02 26.12 -12.18
C THR A 7 -10.43 25.32 -11.03
N LYS A 8 -10.98 25.40 -9.82
CA LYS A 8 -10.55 24.60 -8.68
C LYS A 8 -10.96 23.13 -8.82
N GLN A 9 -12.15 22.86 -9.32
CA GLN A 9 -12.60 21.48 -9.56
C GLN A 9 -11.80 20.81 -10.69
N LEU A 10 -11.50 21.53 -11.77
CA LEU A 10 -10.67 20.99 -12.86
C LEU A 10 -9.25 20.64 -12.41
N SER A 11 -8.65 21.44 -11.54
CA SER A 11 -7.31 21.17 -11.02
C SER A 11 -7.28 19.94 -10.10
N THR A 12 -8.35 19.72 -9.34
CA THR A 12 -8.48 18.55 -8.45
C THR A 12 -8.68 17.27 -9.27
N LEU A 13 -9.55 17.30 -10.27
CA LEU A 13 -9.75 16.16 -11.18
C LEU A 13 -8.47 15.82 -11.96
N GLY A 14 -7.76 16.84 -12.47
CA GLY A 14 -6.48 16.63 -13.16
C GLY A 14 -5.41 15.96 -12.30
N ARG A 15 -5.35 16.30 -11.01
CA ARG A 15 -4.43 15.66 -10.05
C ARG A 15 -4.79 14.21 -9.79
N TRP A 16 -6.07 13.87 -9.66
CA TRP A 16 -6.52 12.50 -9.45
C TRP A 16 -6.26 11.61 -10.67
N ILE A 17 -6.50 12.14 -11.88
CA ILE A 17 -6.22 11.43 -13.13
C ILE A 17 -4.71 11.21 -13.31
N ALA A 18 -3.88 12.22 -13.02
CA ALA A 18 -2.44 12.10 -13.11
C ALA A 18 -1.88 11.07 -12.12
N THR A 19 -2.41 11.04 -10.88
CA THR A 19 -1.98 10.07 -9.85
C THR A 19 -2.38 8.65 -10.22
N SER A 20 -3.60 8.44 -10.73
CA SER A 20 -4.05 7.11 -11.17
C SER A 20 -3.30 6.60 -12.41
N LEU A 21 -2.97 7.48 -13.38
CA LEU A 21 -2.15 7.11 -14.53
C LEU A 21 -0.72 6.75 -14.11
N PHE A 22 -0.15 7.48 -13.16
CA PHE A 22 1.19 7.20 -12.64
C PHE A 22 1.24 5.87 -11.89
N CYS A 23 0.22 5.55 -11.08
CA CYS A 23 0.12 4.26 -10.41
C CYS A 23 -0.03 3.09 -11.39
N LEU A 24 -0.84 3.25 -12.45
CA LEU A 24 -1.02 2.23 -13.48
C LEU A 24 0.26 2.01 -14.30
N SER A 25 1.01 3.07 -14.61
CA SER A 25 2.29 2.95 -15.30
C SER A 25 3.37 2.29 -14.43
N ALA A 26 3.41 2.58 -13.13
CA ALA A 26 4.32 1.94 -12.20
C ALA A 26 4.05 0.43 -12.07
N ILE A 27 2.77 0.03 -12.02
CA ILE A 27 2.38 -1.38 -12.00
C ILE A 27 2.77 -2.07 -13.32
N ALA A 28 2.57 -1.42 -14.47
CA ALA A 28 2.97 -1.96 -15.76
C ALA A 28 4.49 -2.13 -15.88
N PHE A 29 5.28 -1.18 -15.33
CA PHE A 29 6.74 -1.27 -15.33
C PHE A 29 7.27 -2.42 -14.46
N VAL A 30 6.66 -2.65 -13.29
CA VAL A 30 7.01 -3.79 -12.43
C VAL A 30 6.68 -5.11 -13.11
N TRP A 31 5.55 -5.18 -13.84
CA TRP A 31 5.18 -6.37 -14.62
C TRP A 31 6.12 -6.63 -15.79
N GLN A 32 6.53 -5.59 -16.52
CA GLN A 32 7.45 -5.75 -17.65
C GLN A 32 8.87 -6.13 -17.21
N GLY A 33 9.36 -5.57 -16.08
CA GLY A 33 10.67 -5.91 -15.54
C GLY A 33 10.81 -7.37 -15.09
N ALA A 34 9.72 -8.00 -14.66
CA ALA A 34 9.71 -9.40 -14.25
C ALA A 34 9.73 -10.38 -15.44
N PHE A 35 9.28 -9.94 -16.62
CA PHE A 35 9.21 -10.80 -17.83
C PHE A 35 10.41 -10.66 -18.77
N PHE A 36 11.23 -9.59 -18.67
CA PHE A 36 12.31 -9.34 -19.64
C PHE A 36 13.72 -9.53 -19.07
N ALA A 37 13.87 -9.95 -17.82
CA ALA A 37 15.19 -10.09 -17.20
C ALA A 37 15.92 -11.40 -17.52
N ASP A 38 15.31 -12.35 -18.25
CA ASP A 38 15.94 -13.64 -18.60
C ASP A 38 15.63 -14.09 -20.03
N ASN A 39 16.03 -13.31 -21.02
CA ASN A 39 16.10 -13.78 -22.41
C ASN A 39 17.57 -14.02 -22.81
N SER A 40 18.20 -14.98 -22.15
CA SER A 40 19.46 -15.55 -22.64
C SER A 40 19.50 -17.03 -22.28
N ALA A 41 18.90 -17.84 -23.11
CA ALA A 41 19.34 -19.18 -23.53
C ALA A 41 18.19 -19.94 -24.17
N MET A 42 18.22 -20.08 -25.48
CA MET A 42 17.54 -21.11 -26.20
C MET A 42 18.16 -22.45 -25.82
N ALA A 43 17.55 -23.13 -24.84
CA ALA A 43 17.72 -24.57 -24.66
C ALA A 43 16.45 -25.10 -23.99
N SER A 44 15.85 -26.08 -24.61
CA SER A 44 14.69 -26.92 -24.25
C SER A 44 13.95 -26.56 -22.97
N PRO A 45 12.62 -26.32 -22.98
CA PRO A 45 11.83 -26.08 -21.79
C PRO A 45 11.73 -27.38 -20.98
N THR A 46 12.71 -27.63 -20.13
CA THR A 46 12.59 -28.70 -19.16
C THR A 46 11.61 -28.23 -18.07
N LEU A 47 10.71 -29.08 -17.68
CA LEU A 47 9.76 -28.98 -16.55
C LEU A 47 10.41 -28.42 -15.26
N VAL A 48 11.71 -28.51 -15.12
CA VAL A 48 12.51 -27.99 -14.03
C VAL A 48 12.55 -26.46 -14.02
N ALA A 49 12.62 -25.79 -15.18
CA ALA A 49 12.65 -24.34 -15.26
C ALA A 49 11.32 -23.68 -14.83
N ALA A 50 10.19 -24.33 -15.12
CA ALA A 50 8.88 -23.85 -14.71
C ALA A 50 8.66 -23.95 -13.20
N ARG A 51 9.19 -24.98 -12.55
CA ARG A 51 9.13 -25.14 -11.08
C ARG A 51 9.98 -24.09 -10.38
N ASP A 52 11.20 -23.90 -10.82
CA ASP A 52 12.13 -22.90 -10.26
C ASP A 52 11.60 -21.46 -10.43
N ALA A 53 11.01 -21.16 -11.59
CA ALA A 53 10.35 -19.87 -11.80
C ALA A 53 9.14 -19.67 -10.88
N GLY A 54 8.34 -20.71 -10.64
CA GLY A 54 7.20 -20.65 -9.73
C GLY A 54 7.61 -20.39 -8.28
N ASP A 55 8.69 -21.00 -7.81
CA ASP A 55 9.20 -20.80 -6.46
C ASP A 55 9.77 -19.38 -6.29
N LYS A 56 10.51 -18.87 -7.28
CA LYS A 56 10.97 -17.48 -7.30
C LYS A 56 9.83 -16.46 -7.28
N VAL A 57 8.71 -16.75 -7.94
CA VAL A 57 7.51 -15.87 -7.88
C VAL A 57 6.89 -15.88 -6.50
N LYS A 58 6.82 -17.05 -5.83
CA LYS A 58 6.31 -17.15 -4.45
C LYS A 58 7.20 -16.37 -3.47
N ASP A 59 8.51 -16.53 -3.56
CA ASP A 59 9.48 -15.82 -2.70
C ASP A 59 9.37 -14.30 -2.88
N LYS A 60 9.29 -13.84 -4.12
CA LYS A 60 9.08 -12.42 -4.41
C LYS A 60 7.73 -11.90 -3.89
N ALA A 61 6.68 -12.70 -3.99
CA ALA A 61 5.37 -12.33 -3.44
C ALA A 61 5.43 -12.17 -1.92
N ASP A 62 6.17 -13.02 -1.23
CA ASP A 62 6.40 -12.90 0.22
C ASP A 62 7.22 -11.67 0.59
N ASP A 63 8.27 -11.37 -0.15
CA ASP A 63 9.10 -10.18 0.08
C ASP A 63 8.30 -8.89 -0.13
N VAL A 64 7.49 -8.83 -1.18
CA VAL A 64 6.59 -7.70 -1.43
C VAL A 64 5.55 -7.58 -0.32
N ALA A 65 4.99 -8.69 0.14
CA ALA A 65 4.03 -8.69 1.25
C ALA A 65 4.67 -8.15 2.55
N LYS A 66 5.88 -8.60 2.89
CA LYS A 66 6.62 -8.11 4.06
C LYS A 66 6.92 -6.61 3.96
N GLY A 67 7.43 -6.17 2.81
CA GLY A 67 7.71 -4.75 2.56
C GLY A 67 6.45 -3.89 2.68
N SER A 68 5.34 -4.34 2.11
CA SER A 68 4.05 -3.66 2.20
C SER A 68 3.55 -3.55 3.64
N LYS A 69 3.63 -4.63 4.42
CA LYS A 69 3.23 -4.63 5.83
C LYS A 69 4.09 -3.70 6.68
N ASN A 70 5.39 -3.68 6.46
CA ASN A 70 6.29 -2.74 7.14
C ASN A 70 5.90 -1.29 6.82
N PHE A 71 5.67 -0.98 5.55
CA PHE A 71 5.21 0.34 5.14
C PHE A 71 3.86 0.75 5.78
N ILE A 72 2.91 -0.18 5.89
CA ILE A 72 1.62 0.05 6.53
C ILE A 72 1.83 0.40 8.01
N ARG A 73 2.66 -0.36 8.73
CA ARG A 73 2.97 -0.13 10.15
C ARG A 73 3.70 1.18 10.38
N ASP A 74 4.67 1.50 9.55
CA ASP A 74 5.39 2.78 9.61
C ASP A 74 4.45 3.97 9.36
N THR A 75 3.53 3.83 8.41
CA THR A 75 2.53 4.85 8.11
C THR A 75 1.57 5.02 9.27
N LYS A 76 1.07 3.93 9.87
CA LYS A 76 0.24 3.94 11.07
C LYS A 76 0.95 4.70 12.20
N ALA A 77 2.18 4.33 12.52
CA ALA A 77 2.96 4.96 13.57
C ALA A 77 3.12 6.47 13.36
N LYS A 78 3.41 6.91 12.12
CA LYS A 78 3.50 8.33 11.79
C LYS A 78 2.19 9.09 11.96
N VAL A 79 1.07 8.47 11.62
CA VAL A 79 -0.27 9.05 11.82
C VAL A 79 -0.58 9.20 13.30
N GLU A 80 -0.29 8.20 14.11
CA GLU A 80 -0.46 8.20 15.56
C GLU A 80 0.44 9.26 16.22
N ASP A 81 1.71 9.35 15.83
CA ASP A 81 2.65 10.36 16.32
C ASP A 81 2.18 11.78 15.99
N ALA A 82 1.71 12.01 14.77
CA ALA A 82 1.17 13.29 14.35
C ALA A 82 -0.07 13.67 15.17
N ALA A 83 -0.99 12.73 15.37
CA ALA A 83 -2.19 12.95 16.17
C ALA A 83 -1.85 13.25 17.64
N SER A 84 -0.91 12.50 18.23
CA SER A 84 -0.41 12.73 19.58
C SER A 84 0.26 14.10 19.73
N SER A 85 1.14 14.44 18.77
CA SER A 85 1.83 15.74 18.74
C SER A 85 0.83 16.90 18.67
N ASN A 86 -0.20 16.78 17.84
CA ASN A 86 -1.22 17.81 17.71
C ASN A 86 -2.05 17.96 19.01
N ALA A 87 -2.46 16.85 19.63
CA ALA A 87 -3.17 16.88 20.90
C ALA A 87 -2.34 17.55 22.00
N LYS A 88 -1.03 17.24 22.09
CA LYS A 88 -0.10 17.88 23.04
C LYS A 88 0.10 19.37 22.77
N LYS A 89 0.06 19.82 21.51
CA LYS A 89 0.16 21.25 21.20
C LYS A 89 -1.09 22.01 21.63
N VAL A 90 -2.27 21.42 21.45
CA VAL A 90 -3.53 22.01 21.93
C VAL A 90 -3.53 22.09 23.44
N ASP A 91 -3.17 21.01 24.13
CA ASP A 91 -3.04 20.93 25.58
C ASP A 91 -2.19 22.08 26.16
N LYS A 92 -0.99 22.28 25.57
CA LYS A 92 -0.07 23.36 25.99
C LYS A 92 -0.60 24.77 25.70
N SER A 93 -1.47 24.94 24.73
CA SER A 93 -1.94 26.24 24.26
C SER A 93 -3.26 26.69 24.88
N THR A 94 -4.05 25.77 25.43
CA THR A 94 -5.42 26.07 25.87
C THR A 94 -5.66 25.96 27.37
N GLY A 95 -4.67 25.53 28.15
CA GLY A 95 -4.81 25.28 29.60
C GLY A 95 -5.65 24.03 29.92
N ASP A 96 -5.44 23.53 31.12
CA ASP A 96 -6.04 22.28 31.58
C ASP A 96 -7.58 22.34 31.53
N ASP A 97 -8.16 21.23 31.06
CA ASP A 97 -9.61 20.95 31.05
C ASP A 97 -10.46 21.81 30.09
N SER A 98 -9.84 22.46 29.12
CA SER A 98 -10.54 23.21 28.09
C SER A 98 -11.38 22.30 27.17
N VAL A 99 -12.45 22.86 26.58
CA VAL A 99 -13.26 22.13 25.56
C VAL A 99 -12.38 21.75 24.36
N ALA A 100 -11.42 22.59 23.99
CA ALA A 100 -10.50 22.34 22.90
C ALA A 100 -9.57 21.16 23.20
N GLU A 101 -9.06 21.08 24.42
CA GLU A 101 -8.22 19.97 24.88
C GLU A 101 -8.98 18.63 24.87
N ARG A 102 -10.18 18.61 25.45
CA ARG A 102 -11.03 17.39 25.44
C ARG A 102 -11.35 16.94 24.04
N LYS A 103 -11.64 17.88 23.14
CA LYS A 103 -11.86 17.56 21.73
C LYS A 103 -10.59 17.02 21.05
N ALA A 104 -9.45 17.64 21.27
CA ALA A 104 -8.18 17.18 20.70
C ALA A 104 -7.79 15.77 21.18
N LYS A 105 -8.03 15.44 22.44
CA LYS A 105 -7.84 14.08 22.98
C LYS A 105 -8.80 13.09 22.35
N SER A 106 -10.07 13.43 22.21
CA SER A 106 -11.08 12.59 21.56
C SER A 106 -10.77 12.37 20.06
N ASP A 107 -10.34 13.43 19.37
CA ASP A 107 -9.97 13.35 17.95
C ASP A 107 -8.72 12.46 17.78
N ARG A 108 -7.71 12.60 18.66
CA ARG A 108 -6.54 11.71 18.69
C ARG A 108 -6.96 10.24 18.83
N ASP A 109 -7.80 9.92 19.81
CA ASP A 109 -8.23 8.55 20.08
C ASP A 109 -9.03 7.98 18.89
N THR A 110 -9.83 8.81 18.24
CA THR A 110 -10.53 8.45 17.00
C THR A 110 -9.56 8.17 15.85
N ILE A 111 -8.51 8.97 15.70
CA ILE A 111 -7.47 8.77 14.69
C ILE A 111 -6.71 7.47 14.96
N TYR A 112 -6.37 7.17 16.20
CA TYR A 112 -5.70 5.92 16.58
C TYR A 112 -6.53 4.70 16.22
N ASN A 113 -7.80 4.68 16.62
CA ASN A 113 -8.70 3.57 16.32
C ASN A 113 -8.85 3.34 14.80
N ARG A 114 -8.98 4.42 14.03
CA ARG A 114 -9.06 4.33 12.57
C ARG A 114 -7.75 3.88 11.94
N ALA A 115 -6.62 4.40 12.40
CA ALA A 115 -5.31 3.99 11.89
C ALA A 115 -5.04 2.50 12.15
N GLU A 116 -5.44 1.98 13.31
CA GLU A 116 -5.37 0.56 13.64
C GLU A 116 -6.26 -0.27 12.71
N GLU A 117 -7.52 0.13 12.56
CA GLU A 117 -8.50 -0.59 11.73
C GLU A 117 -8.09 -0.60 10.25
N ASP A 118 -7.64 0.54 9.73
CA ASP A 118 -7.21 0.67 8.34
C ASP A 118 -5.92 -0.11 8.08
N ALA A 119 -4.97 -0.10 9.00
CA ALA A 119 -3.76 -0.91 8.93
C ALA A 119 -4.11 -2.40 8.91
N ALA A 120 -4.95 -2.88 9.82
CA ALA A 120 -5.37 -4.27 9.87
C ALA A 120 -6.12 -4.72 8.61
N ARG A 121 -7.00 -3.88 8.08
CA ARG A 121 -7.71 -4.15 6.82
C ARG A 121 -6.75 -4.24 5.63
N THR A 122 -5.78 -3.33 5.58
CA THR A 122 -4.82 -3.27 4.48
C THR A 122 -3.84 -4.44 4.55
N GLU A 123 -3.33 -4.80 5.74
CA GLU A 123 -2.51 -6.01 5.92
C GLU A 123 -3.26 -7.27 5.50
N LYS A 124 -4.54 -7.39 5.86
CA LYS A 124 -5.38 -8.52 5.42
C LYS A 124 -5.59 -8.56 3.91
N ALA A 125 -5.68 -7.41 3.25
CA ALA A 125 -5.75 -7.34 1.79
C ALA A 125 -4.43 -7.78 1.14
N VAL A 126 -3.29 -7.38 1.70
CA VAL A 126 -1.96 -7.85 1.27
C VAL A 126 -1.87 -9.37 1.38
N ASP A 127 -2.27 -9.97 2.51
CA ASP A 127 -2.26 -11.42 2.70
C ASP A 127 -3.13 -12.15 1.68
N LYS A 128 -4.34 -11.65 1.46
CA LYS A 128 -5.25 -12.23 0.46
C LYS A 128 -4.64 -12.20 -0.95
N SER A 129 -4.03 -11.08 -1.33
CA SER A 129 -3.39 -10.92 -2.64
C SER A 129 -2.19 -11.85 -2.79
N THR A 130 -1.36 -11.96 -1.76
CA THR A 130 -0.21 -12.86 -1.75
C THR A 130 -0.64 -14.32 -1.86
N ASN A 131 -1.66 -14.72 -1.12
CA ASN A 131 -2.20 -16.08 -1.17
C ASN A 131 -2.83 -16.38 -2.54
N ALA A 132 -3.49 -15.41 -3.16
CA ALA A 132 -4.03 -15.59 -4.51
C ALA A 132 -2.92 -15.80 -5.55
N VAL A 133 -1.82 -15.05 -5.46
CA VAL A 133 -0.65 -15.25 -6.33
C VAL A 133 -0.03 -16.64 -6.13
N LYS A 134 0.18 -17.05 -4.87
CA LYS A 134 0.71 -18.39 -4.56
C LYS A 134 -0.19 -19.51 -5.07
N GLY A 135 -1.49 -19.40 -4.87
CA GLY A 135 -2.46 -20.39 -5.36
C GLY A 135 -2.53 -20.45 -6.90
N ALA A 136 -2.35 -19.32 -7.58
CA ALA A 136 -2.26 -19.31 -9.03
C ALA A 136 -1.00 -20.01 -9.53
N VAL A 137 0.14 -19.78 -8.88
CA VAL A 137 1.41 -20.47 -9.21
C VAL A 137 1.29 -21.98 -8.99
N GLU A 138 0.64 -22.43 -7.93
CA GLU A 138 0.40 -23.86 -7.69
C GLU A 138 -0.45 -24.50 -8.77
N LYS A 139 -1.58 -23.87 -9.13
CA LYS A 139 -2.44 -24.36 -10.21
C LYS A 139 -1.70 -24.46 -11.56
N ILE A 140 -0.80 -23.51 -11.83
CA ILE A 140 0.04 -23.55 -13.03
C ILE A 140 1.01 -24.75 -12.95
N LYS A 141 1.69 -24.95 -11.81
CA LYS A 141 2.57 -26.10 -11.61
C LYS A 141 1.84 -27.43 -11.80
N ASP A 142 0.63 -27.55 -11.24
CA ASP A 142 -0.19 -28.77 -11.34
C ASP A 142 -0.65 -29.04 -12.77
N ALA A 143 -0.91 -28.01 -13.56
CA ALA A 143 -1.31 -28.13 -14.95
C ALA A 143 -0.17 -28.62 -15.89
N PHE A 144 1.09 -28.48 -15.44
CA PHE A 144 2.28 -28.92 -16.18
C PHE A 144 2.91 -30.23 -15.63
N ASN A 145 2.31 -30.85 -14.62
CA ASN A 145 2.67 -32.18 -14.11
C ASN A 145 1.77 -33.27 -14.67
#